data_0e85ca9ed4ace3cdb6a483818e50bd7f
#
_entry.id   0e85ca9ed4ace3cdb6a483818e50bd7f
#
_cell.length_a   1.000
_cell.length_b   1.000
_cell.length_c   1.000
_cell.angle_alpha   90.00
_cell.angle_beta   90.00
_cell.angle_gamma   90.00
#
_symmetry.space_group_name_H-M   'P 1'
#
loop_
_entity.id
_entity.type
_entity.pdbx_description
1 polymer ?
#
loop_
_entity_poly.entity_id
_entity_poly.type
_entity_poly.pdbx_seq_one_letter_code
_entity_poly.pdbx_strand_id
1 'polypeptide(L)'
;SRSALLYTGGGHFYLLLPNTDAVEVILHRCHEEVNAWMLRHFGSSLYLAMAWSACTSNELAGQGTQEVFRRVSEALSSEKLCRYSEEQLAAMFTPESDCNRTRDAARECAVCRTSTADLVDYPGDPAIESCGMCAHLFTFGERILSKNAFCVSTERRENALSLPGIGRELYLTAENAEDVERLPYTVERIYTKNIFYTGDLPAAHLWLGDYSAREDGSVLEMERLARRSGGAEDSRGIPRIGVMRADVDNLGAAFLAGFPAAYATMTRTAALSQRLSLFFKHYINVLCRGVVSGIGDQPKPAPFSLFGREKKAARDVHIVYSGGDDVFLLGAWDDIVELAVDLRGAFSRFTSGKLHFSAGLGFFKDKCPIAEMARRTGELESRAKDRRDVDGRPKKDSVALFGAVMEGRSRADFEERAQVYGWGEFMQGVCGEKLAFLRENCTFDGTSDTARMLLGKSAVYRLLRLLEADGASVQLARFAYTLARMDPGAKSPAKEAYARIRTQLYEWYRDIEKRRQLSTALQLIIYSIREKGERSNG
;
A
#
# COMPACT_ATOMS: atom_id res chain seq x y z
N SER A 1 6.48 -30.44 3.39
CA SER A 1 7.12 -30.27 2.08
C SER A 1 6.54 -29.06 1.37
N ARG A 2 7.35 -28.28 0.65
CA ARG A 2 6.89 -27.12 -0.15
C ARG A 2 5.97 -27.56 -1.31
N SER A 3 6.06 -28.82 -1.71
CA SER A 3 5.19 -29.43 -2.72
C SER A 3 3.72 -29.51 -2.28
N ALA A 4 3.45 -29.47 -0.99
CA ALA A 4 2.09 -29.45 -0.44
C ALA A 4 1.43 -28.08 -0.51
N LEU A 5 2.21 -26.99 -0.68
CA LEU A 5 1.71 -25.63 -0.73
C LEU A 5 1.11 -25.35 -2.11
N LEU A 6 -0.20 -25.18 -2.17
CA LEU A 6 -0.91 -24.86 -3.41
C LEU A 6 -0.77 -23.38 -3.74
N TYR A 7 -1.09 -22.52 -2.79
CA TYR A 7 -0.90 -21.10 -2.97
C TYR A 7 -0.79 -20.30 -1.66
N THR A 8 -0.23 -19.11 -1.74
CA THR A 8 -0.23 -18.11 -0.66
C THR A 8 -0.60 -16.74 -1.24
N GLY A 9 -1.42 -15.96 -0.54
CA GLY A 9 -1.78 -14.59 -0.92
C GLY A 9 -2.81 -14.01 0.03
N GLY A 10 -2.82 -12.68 0.21
CA GLY A 10 -3.81 -12.00 1.04
C GLY A 10 -3.89 -12.49 2.49
N GLY A 11 -2.77 -12.87 3.10
CA GLY A 11 -2.77 -13.46 4.43
C GLY A 11 -3.33 -14.89 4.51
N HIS A 12 -3.57 -15.54 3.38
CA HIS A 12 -4.08 -16.92 3.29
C HIS A 12 -3.04 -17.84 2.66
N PHE A 13 -3.07 -19.11 3.04
CA PHE A 13 -2.37 -20.18 2.34
C PHE A 13 -3.21 -21.45 2.30
N TYR A 14 -3.04 -22.25 1.26
CA TYR A 14 -3.71 -23.53 1.09
C TYR A 14 -2.69 -24.64 0.90
N LEU A 15 -2.90 -25.72 1.63
CA LEU A 15 -2.08 -26.92 1.57
C LEU A 15 -2.93 -28.10 1.07
N LEU A 16 -2.32 -28.96 0.25
CA LEU A 16 -2.86 -30.27 -0.07
C LEU A 16 -2.04 -31.31 0.70
N LEU A 17 -2.69 -32.03 1.60
CA LEU A 17 -2.05 -32.97 2.52
C LEU A 17 -2.66 -34.36 2.37
N PRO A 18 -1.94 -35.44 2.74
CA PRO A 18 -2.52 -36.77 2.80
C PRO A 18 -3.69 -36.81 3.80
N ASN A 19 -4.77 -37.50 3.41
CA ASN A 19 -5.94 -37.68 4.28
C ASN A 19 -5.70 -38.90 5.21
N THR A 20 -5.03 -38.64 6.34
CA THR A 20 -4.70 -39.63 7.36
C THR A 20 -4.89 -39.04 8.75
N ASP A 21 -5.26 -39.86 9.73
CA ASP A 21 -5.44 -39.46 11.12
C ASP A 21 -4.17 -38.78 11.70
N ALA A 22 -2.99 -39.26 11.31
CA ALA A 22 -1.71 -38.69 11.73
C ALA A 22 -1.54 -37.24 11.27
N VAL A 23 -1.99 -36.90 10.05
CA VAL A 23 -1.94 -35.51 9.54
C VAL A 23 -2.93 -34.64 10.30
N GLU A 24 -4.12 -35.13 10.60
CA GLU A 24 -5.13 -34.39 11.36
C GLU A 24 -4.63 -34.05 12.77
N VAL A 25 -4.05 -35.00 13.48
CA VAL A 25 -3.42 -34.79 14.79
C VAL A 25 -2.32 -33.72 14.72
N ILE A 26 -1.49 -33.75 13.67
CA ILE A 26 -0.44 -32.73 13.47
C ILE A 26 -1.05 -31.34 13.20
N LEU A 27 -2.13 -31.26 12.42
CA LEU A 27 -2.80 -29.98 12.13
C LEU A 27 -3.40 -29.36 13.38
N HIS A 28 -4.08 -30.14 14.21
CA HIS A 28 -4.58 -29.67 15.52
C HIS A 28 -3.45 -29.15 16.39
N ARG A 29 -2.39 -29.92 16.52
CA ARG A 29 -1.23 -29.52 17.30
C ARG A 29 -0.56 -28.24 16.76
N CYS A 30 -0.41 -28.11 15.43
CA CYS A 30 0.10 -26.88 14.80
C CYS A 30 -0.79 -25.69 15.13
N HIS A 31 -2.11 -25.85 15.05
CA HIS A 31 -3.07 -24.79 15.32
C HIS A 31 -2.97 -24.33 16.77
N GLU A 32 -2.94 -25.24 17.72
CA GLU A 32 -2.81 -24.94 19.14
C GLU A 32 -1.49 -24.26 19.50
N GLU A 33 -0.35 -24.85 19.12
CA GLU A 33 0.97 -24.34 19.50
C GLU A 33 1.27 -22.98 18.84
N VAL A 34 0.91 -22.79 17.57
CA VAL A 34 1.11 -21.51 16.86
C VAL A 34 0.25 -20.41 17.50
N ASN A 35 -1.04 -20.68 17.80
CA ASN A 35 -1.91 -19.68 18.40
C ASN A 35 -1.56 -19.41 19.87
N ALA A 36 -1.09 -20.40 20.61
CA ALA A 36 -0.56 -20.18 21.96
C ALA A 36 0.69 -19.27 21.94
N TRP A 37 1.58 -19.46 20.96
CA TRP A 37 2.72 -18.59 20.74
C TRP A 37 2.29 -17.17 20.35
N MET A 38 1.34 -17.03 19.41
CA MET A 38 0.81 -15.72 18.99
C MET A 38 0.15 -14.98 20.14
N LEU A 39 -0.66 -15.67 20.94
CA LEU A 39 -1.33 -15.09 22.10
C LEU A 39 -0.32 -14.56 23.14
N ARG A 40 0.77 -15.29 23.37
CA ARG A 40 1.83 -14.90 24.32
C ARG A 40 2.59 -13.65 23.85
N HIS A 41 2.89 -13.52 22.55
CA HIS A 41 3.73 -12.46 22.01
C HIS A 41 2.95 -11.24 21.52
N PHE A 42 1.72 -11.41 21.06
CA PHE A 42 0.92 -10.36 20.42
C PHE A 42 -0.47 -10.18 21.05
N GLY A 43 -0.77 -10.89 22.15
CA GLY A 43 -2.10 -10.88 22.73
C GLY A 43 -3.17 -11.33 21.74
N SER A 44 -4.32 -10.70 21.78
CA SER A 44 -5.44 -11.01 20.88
C SER A 44 -5.32 -10.36 19.48
N SER A 45 -4.22 -9.64 19.21
CA SER A 45 -4.04 -8.89 17.95
C SER A 45 -3.78 -9.79 16.75
N LEU A 46 -3.14 -10.95 16.95
CA LEU A 46 -2.84 -11.91 15.90
C LEU A 46 -3.41 -13.29 16.24
N TYR A 47 -4.02 -13.91 15.23
CA TYR A 47 -4.57 -15.26 15.32
C TYR A 47 -4.47 -15.96 13.96
N LEU A 48 -3.99 -17.19 13.92
CA LEU A 48 -3.95 -18.03 12.74
C LEU A 48 -5.16 -18.97 12.72
N ALA A 49 -6.20 -18.61 11.96
CA ALA A 49 -7.31 -19.51 11.74
C ALA A 49 -6.88 -20.66 10.79
N MET A 50 -7.11 -21.89 11.17
CA MET A 50 -6.82 -23.09 10.37
C MET A 50 -8.07 -23.95 10.28
N ALA A 51 -8.43 -24.35 9.07
CA ALA A 51 -9.53 -25.29 8.84
C ALA A 51 -9.16 -26.21 7.67
N TRP A 52 -9.74 -27.40 7.64
CA TRP A 52 -9.51 -28.40 6.60
C TRP A 52 -10.79 -29.14 6.24
N SER A 53 -10.79 -29.76 5.06
CA SER A 53 -11.87 -30.60 4.57
C SER A 53 -11.29 -31.76 3.77
N ALA A 54 -11.76 -32.97 4.05
CA ALA A 54 -11.44 -34.11 3.23
C ALA A 54 -11.98 -33.94 1.81
N CYS A 55 -11.20 -34.37 0.82
CA CYS A 55 -11.58 -34.32 -0.57
C CYS A 55 -11.08 -35.55 -1.34
N THR A 56 -11.76 -35.86 -2.41
CA THR A 56 -11.41 -36.99 -3.30
C THR A 56 -10.62 -36.48 -4.51
N SER A 57 -9.89 -37.39 -5.17
CA SER A 57 -9.19 -37.05 -6.42
C SER A 57 -10.14 -36.58 -7.53
N ASN A 58 -11.36 -37.10 -7.58
CA ASN A 58 -12.37 -36.69 -8.55
C ASN A 58 -12.84 -35.25 -8.32
N GLU A 59 -13.03 -34.83 -7.06
CA GLU A 59 -13.35 -33.43 -6.73
C GLU A 59 -12.22 -32.49 -7.11
N LEU A 60 -10.95 -32.91 -6.96
CA LEU A 60 -9.78 -32.10 -7.29
C LEU A 60 -9.52 -32.01 -8.80
N ALA A 61 -9.88 -33.03 -9.57
CA ALA A 61 -9.62 -33.08 -11.00
C ALA A 61 -10.69 -32.42 -11.89
N GLY A 62 -11.83 -32.01 -11.31
CA GLY A 62 -12.97 -31.52 -12.08
C GLY A 62 -13.77 -30.41 -11.43
N GLN A 63 -15.06 -30.37 -11.73
CA GLN A 63 -16.00 -29.34 -11.26
C GLN A 63 -16.21 -29.32 -9.73
N GLY A 64 -15.80 -30.38 -9.02
CA GLY A 64 -15.89 -30.47 -7.56
C GLY A 64 -14.94 -29.52 -6.79
N THR A 65 -13.93 -28.97 -7.45
CA THR A 65 -12.94 -28.09 -6.81
C THR A 65 -13.57 -26.87 -6.12
N GLN A 66 -14.59 -26.28 -6.73
CA GLN A 66 -15.30 -25.12 -6.14
C GLN A 66 -16.01 -25.49 -4.85
N GLU A 67 -16.61 -26.69 -4.79
CA GLU A 67 -17.29 -27.19 -3.61
C GLU A 67 -16.30 -27.48 -2.47
N VAL A 68 -15.12 -28.01 -2.77
CA VAL A 68 -14.04 -28.21 -1.78
C VAL A 68 -13.63 -26.87 -1.18
N PHE A 69 -13.38 -25.84 -2.01
CA PHE A 69 -13.05 -24.50 -1.51
C PHE A 69 -14.18 -23.88 -0.69
N ARG A 70 -15.44 -24.10 -1.07
CA ARG A 70 -16.60 -23.62 -0.32
C ARG A 70 -16.63 -24.23 1.10
N ARG A 71 -16.50 -25.56 1.19
CA ARG A 71 -16.45 -26.27 2.48
C ARG A 71 -15.33 -25.77 3.39
N VAL A 72 -14.11 -25.63 2.83
CA VAL A 72 -12.97 -25.09 3.59
C VAL A 72 -13.22 -23.65 4.03
N SER A 73 -13.82 -22.80 3.19
CA SER A 73 -14.12 -21.41 3.52
C SER A 73 -15.18 -21.28 4.62
N GLU A 74 -16.20 -22.15 4.60
CA GLU A 74 -17.23 -22.21 5.64
C GLU A 74 -16.64 -22.66 6.97
N ALA A 75 -15.84 -23.73 6.98
CA ALA A 75 -15.13 -24.20 8.16
C ALA A 75 -14.19 -23.14 8.72
N LEU A 76 -13.44 -22.44 7.83
CA LEU A 76 -12.55 -21.35 8.25
C LEU A 76 -13.32 -20.14 8.82
N SER A 77 -14.52 -19.87 8.31
CA SER A 77 -15.38 -18.81 8.83
C SER A 77 -15.89 -19.13 10.24
N SER A 78 -16.26 -20.39 10.48
CA SER A 78 -16.65 -20.88 11.82
C SER A 78 -15.48 -20.79 12.79
N GLU A 79 -14.28 -21.17 12.38
CA GLU A 79 -13.06 -21.11 13.17
C GLU A 79 -12.71 -19.65 13.58
N LYS A 80 -12.91 -18.68 12.69
CA LYS A 80 -12.70 -17.27 12.99
C LYS A 80 -13.66 -16.72 14.04
N LEU A 81 -14.81 -17.34 14.25
CA LEU A 81 -15.77 -16.97 15.30
C LEU A 81 -15.43 -17.61 16.66
N CYS A 82 -14.72 -18.75 16.66
CA CYS A 82 -14.35 -19.51 17.85
C CYS A 82 -12.83 -19.58 18.02
N ARG A 83 -12.18 -18.39 18.16
CA ARG A 83 -10.71 -18.25 18.13
C ARG A 83 -9.98 -18.92 19.29
N TYR A 84 -10.60 -19.02 20.44
CA TYR A 84 -9.96 -19.43 21.69
C TYR A 84 -10.72 -20.57 22.32
N SER A 85 -9.99 -21.52 22.92
CA SER A 85 -10.59 -22.60 23.70
C SER A 85 -11.24 -22.08 24.99
N GLU A 86 -12.08 -22.91 25.61
CA GLU A 86 -12.71 -22.58 26.91
C GLU A 86 -11.66 -22.27 27.96
N GLU A 87 -10.57 -23.05 28.02
CA GLU A 87 -9.47 -22.84 28.97
C GLU A 87 -8.74 -21.52 28.72
N GLN A 88 -8.50 -21.18 27.44
CA GLN A 88 -7.88 -19.90 27.06
C GLN A 88 -8.77 -18.71 27.41
N LEU A 89 -10.08 -18.82 27.15
CA LEU A 89 -11.05 -17.80 27.57
C LEU A 89 -11.13 -17.67 29.07
N ALA A 90 -11.21 -18.78 29.82
CA ALA A 90 -11.19 -18.76 31.27
C ALA A 90 -9.92 -18.08 31.81
N ALA A 91 -8.76 -18.39 31.25
CA ALA A 91 -7.51 -17.74 31.63
C ALA A 91 -7.52 -16.23 31.28
N MET A 92 -8.06 -15.83 30.14
CA MET A 92 -8.16 -14.42 29.74
C MET A 92 -9.08 -13.61 30.65
N PHE A 93 -10.17 -14.22 31.15
CA PHE A 93 -11.14 -13.53 32.01
C PHE A 93 -10.85 -13.69 33.53
N THR A 94 -9.83 -14.44 33.91
CA THR A 94 -9.39 -14.51 35.29
C THR A 94 -8.67 -13.21 35.68
N PRO A 95 -9.08 -12.50 36.76
CA PRO A 95 -8.49 -11.21 37.15
C PRO A 95 -6.97 -11.25 37.37
N GLU A 96 -6.46 -12.38 37.85
CA GLU A 96 -5.04 -12.61 38.14
C GLU A 96 -4.23 -13.04 36.93
N SER A 97 -4.90 -13.27 35.81
CA SER A 97 -4.24 -13.66 34.55
C SER A 97 -3.32 -12.56 34.00
N ASP A 98 -2.17 -12.95 33.51
CA ASP A 98 -1.25 -12.04 32.84
C ASP A 98 -1.87 -11.33 31.62
N CYS A 99 -2.96 -11.89 31.07
CA CYS A 99 -3.73 -11.27 29.98
C CYS A 99 -4.54 -10.05 30.46
N ASN A 100 -4.92 -10.01 31.77
CA ASN A 100 -5.75 -8.97 32.34
C ASN A 100 -4.98 -7.98 33.22
N ARG A 101 -3.77 -8.33 33.62
CA ARG A 101 -2.95 -7.43 34.41
C ARG A 101 -2.30 -6.39 33.50
N THR A 102 -2.69 -5.14 33.66
CA THR A 102 -1.83 -4.01 33.38
C THR A 102 -0.64 -4.11 34.33
N ARG A 103 0.48 -4.66 33.86
CA ARG A 103 1.68 -4.86 34.70
C ARG A 103 2.22 -3.54 35.25
N ASP A 104 2.08 -2.47 34.47
CA ASP A 104 2.31 -1.10 34.91
C ASP A 104 1.45 -0.16 34.05
N ALA A 105 0.38 0.41 34.62
CA ALA A 105 -0.48 1.36 33.89
C ALA A 105 0.22 2.67 33.50
N ALA A 106 1.39 2.95 34.07
CA ALA A 106 2.19 4.14 33.80
C ALA A 106 3.20 3.94 32.67
N ARG A 107 3.44 2.68 32.23
CA ARG A 107 4.46 2.35 31.23
C ARG A 107 3.86 1.62 30.04
N GLU A 108 3.93 2.26 28.90
CA GLU A 108 3.51 1.71 27.62
C GLU A 108 4.67 1.71 26.61
N CYS A 109 4.79 0.64 25.83
CA CYS A 109 5.67 0.62 24.70
C CYS A 109 5.31 1.75 23.73
N ALA A 110 6.25 2.62 23.41
CA ALA A 110 6.02 3.74 22.49
C ALA A 110 5.60 3.30 21.08
N VAL A 111 5.93 2.06 20.68
CA VAL A 111 5.66 1.50 19.36
C VAL A 111 4.31 0.81 19.28
N CYS A 112 4.08 -0.25 20.08
CA CYS A 112 2.85 -1.07 20.01
C CYS A 112 1.78 -0.71 21.03
N ARG A 113 2.07 0.20 21.95
CA ARG A 113 1.16 0.65 23.02
C ARG A 113 0.76 -0.45 24.02
N THR A 114 1.47 -1.56 24.04
CA THR A 114 1.26 -2.60 25.03
C THR A 114 1.81 -2.15 26.39
N SER A 115 1.02 -2.30 27.44
CA SER A 115 1.47 -2.06 28.82
C SER A 115 2.42 -3.16 29.24
N THR A 116 3.63 -2.80 29.67
CA THR A 116 4.64 -3.75 30.14
C THR A 116 5.63 -3.08 31.09
N ALA A 117 6.10 -3.83 32.09
CA ALA A 117 7.18 -3.38 32.99
C ALA A 117 8.57 -3.52 32.33
N ASP A 118 8.70 -4.39 31.31
CA ASP A 118 9.97 -4.74 30.68
C ASP A 118 10.18 -3.89 29.42
N LEU A 119 10.46 -2.61 29.61
CA LEU A 119 10.82 -1.69 28.54
C LEU A 119 12.34 -1.63 28.39
N VAL A 120 12.77 -1.50 27.16
CA VAL A 120 14.18 -1.31 26.75
C VAL A 120 14.29 -0.08 25.86
N ASP A 121 15.49 0.50 25.80
CA ASP A 121 15.77 1.59 24.85
C ASP A 121 15.45 1.13 23.41
N TYR A 122 14.71 1.96 22.68
CA TYR A 122 14.37 1.64 21.31
C TYR A 122 15.60 1.86 20.40
N PRO A 123 16.04 0.86 19.64
CA PRO A 123 17.29 0.96 18.88
C PRO A 123 17.32 2.09 17.84
N GLY A 124 16.16 2.50 17.34
CA GLY A 124 16.02 3.62 16.38
C GLY A 124 16.07 5.00 17.01
N ASP A 125 15.72 5.12 18.30
CA ASP A 125 15.74 6.38 19.05
C ASP A 125 15.86 6.09 20.56
N PRO A 126 17.04 6.21 21.15
CA PRO A 126 17.25 5.94 22.58
C PRO A 126 16.46 6.88 23.53
N ALA A 127 15.85 7.96 23.02
CA ALA A 127 15.00 8.82 23.83
C ALA A 127 13.62 8.23 24.12
N ILE A 128 13.27 7.10 23.50
CA ILE A 128 12.01 6.39 23.69
C ILE A 128 12.22 4.96 24.16
N GLU A 129 11.30 4.46 24.94
CA GLU A 129 11.30 3.07 25.42
C GLU A 129 10.32 2.20 24.63
N SER A 130 10.70 0.97 24.35
CA SER A 130 9.88 -0.02 23.67
C SER A 130 9.90 -1.38 24.36
N CYS A 131 8.90 -2.22 24.13
CA CYS A 131 8.99 -3.62 24.57
C CYS A 131 10.06 -4.38 23.77
N GLY A 132 10.62 -5.44 24.34
CA GLY A 132 11.68 -6.23 23.72
C GLY A 132 11.32 -6.77 22.33
N MET A 133 10.03 -7.13 22.11
CA MET A 133 9.57 -7.57 20.78
C MET A 133 9.67 -6.44 19.73
N CYS A 134 9.26 -5.23 20.06
CA CYS A 134 9.36 -4.09 19.15
C CYS A 134 10.82 -3.71 18.84
N ALA A 135 11.70 -3.76 19.85
CA ALA A 135 13.13 -3.54 19.65
C ALA A 135 13.74 -4.60 18.73
N HIS A 136 13.43 -5.88 18.93
CA HIS A 136 13.89 -6.97 18.08
C HIS A 136 13.36 -6.88 16.65
N LEU A 137 12.07 -6.54 16.47
CA LEU A 137 11.48 -6.35 15.15
C LEU A 137 12.14 -5.18 14.40
N PHE A 138 12.50 -4.10 15.07
CA PHE A 138 13.22 -2.99 14.46
C PHE A 138 14.60 -3.44 13.95
N THR A 139 15.41 -4.02 14.83
CA THR A 139 16.75 -4.50 14.46
C THR A 139 16.71 -5.56 13.35
N PHE A 140 15.73 -6.46 13.39
CA PHE A 140 15.53 -7.45 12.34
C PHE A 140 15.11 -6.80 11.02
N GLY A 141 14.27 -5.75 11.07
CA GLY A 141 13.84 -4.96 9.91
C GLY A 141 15.02 -4.31 9.18
N GLU A 142 15.98 -3.72 9.89
CA GLU A 142 17.20 -3.17 9.29
C GLU A 142 18.03 -4.26 8.59
N ARG A 143 18.13 -5.44 9.20
CA ARG A 143 18.87 -6.58 8.60
C ARG A 143 18.18 -7.11 7.35
N ILE A 144 16.84 -7.21 7.33
CA ILE A 144 16.09 -7.63 6.15
C ILE A 144 16.39 -6.76 4.92
N LEU A 145 16.59 -5.47 5.12
CA LEU A 145 16.87 -4.54 4.01
C LEU A 145 18.24 -4.76 3.37
N SER A 146 19.21 -5.25 4.13
CA SER A 146 20.59 -5.44 3.68
C SER A 146 20.95 -6.89 3.37
N LYS A 147 20.26 -7.87 3.97
CA LYS A 147 20.54 -9.31 3.84
C LYS A 147 19.62 -9.97 2.81
N ASN A 148 20.08 -11.07 2.23
CA ASN A 148 19.39 -11.77 1.14
C ASN A 148 19.10 -13.25 1.41
N ALA A 149 19.32 -13.73 2.63
CA ALA A 149 18.96 -15.05 3.10
C ALA A 149 18.29 -15.00 4.48
N PHE A 150 17.29 -15.83 4.69
CA PHE A 150 16.64 -16.06 5.98
C PHE A 150 16.96 -17.49 6.42
N CYS A 151 17.58 -17.63 7.58
CA CYS A 151 17.98 -18.92 8.12
C CYS A 151 17.13 -19.26 9.35
N VAL A 152 16.56 -20.46 9.36
CA VAL A 152 15.80 -20.99 10.50
C VAL A 152 16.67 -22.02 11.21
N SER A 153 16.82 -21.87 12.53
CA SER A 153 17.58 -22.77 13.41
C SER A 153 16.81 -23.04 14.70
N THR A 154 17.28 -24.03 15.48
CA THR A 154 16.82 -24.28 16.86
C THR A 154 17.68 -23.58 17.90
N GLU A 155 18.77 -22.96 17.47
CA GLU A 155 19.70 -22.26 18.36
C GLU A 155 19.31 -20.79 18.50
N ARG A 156 19.10 -20.34 19.74
CA ARG A 156 18.83 -18.93 20.03
C ARG A 156 20.07 -18.08 19.75
N ARG A 157 19.86 -16.96 19.04
CA ARG A 157 20.91 -15.96 18.75
C ARG A 157 20.42 -14.57 19.17
N GLU A 158 21.37 -13.69 19.46
CA GLU A 158 21.09 -12.34 19.98
C GLU A 158 20.16 -11.53 19.08
N ASN A 159 20.31 -11.65 17.76
CA ASN A 159 19.52 -10.90 16.78
C ASN A 159 18.51 -11.78 16.02
N ALA A 160 18.10 -12.90 16.58
CA ALA A 160 17.13 -13.80 15.98
C ALA A 160 15.72 -13.50 16.47
N LEU A 161 14.75 -13.54 15.55
CA LEU A 161 13.34 -13.54 15.93
C LEU A 161 12.90 -14.95 16.31
N SER A 162 12.23 -15.07 17.46
CA SER A 162 11.54 -16.29 17.83
C SER A 162 10.41 -16.58 16.85
N LEU A 163 10.28 -17.84 16.44
CA LEU A 163 9.19 -18.34 15.61
C LEU A 163 8.46 -19.50 16.32
N PRO A 164 7.16 -19.68 16.08
CA PRO A 164 6.47 -20.86 16.57
C PRO A 164 7.00 -22.13 15.90
N GLY A 165 7.33 -23.13 16.70
CA GLY A 165 7.72 -24.46 16.24
C GLY A 165 6.95 -25.53 17.01
N ILE A 166 6.70 -26.68 16.38
CA ILE A 166 5.97 -27.78 16.99
C ILE A 166 6.87 -28.52 17.99
N GLY A 167 6.54 -28.39 19.27
CA GLY A 167 7.29 -29.00 20.37
C GLY A 167 8.69 -28.44 20.63
N ARG A 168 9.04 -27.32 19.99
CA ARG A 168 10.33 -26.64 20.14
C ARG A 168 10.26 -25.20 19.69
N GLU A 169 11.14 -24.34 20.18
CA GLU A 169 11.31 -22.99 19.65
C GLU A 169 12.17 -23.01 18.39
N LEU A 170 11.83 -22.14 17.45
CA LEU A 170 12.60 -21.88 16.24
C LEU A 170 13.04 -20.42 16.24
N TYR A 171 14.15 -20.15 15.59
CA TYR A 171 14.75 -18.82 15.52
C TYR A 171 15.08 -18.46 14.08
N LEU A 172 14.68 -17.26 13.68
CA LEU A 172 14.89 -16.72 12.34
C LEU A 172 16.00 -15.66 12.38
N THR A 173 17.03 -15.84 11.58
CA THR A 173 18.07 -14.85 11.35
C THR A 173 18.06 -14.37 9.90
N ALA A 174 18.60 -13.17 9.66
CA ALA A 174 18.81 -12.63 8.31
C ALA A 174 20.33 -12.55 8.04
N GLU A 175 20.79 -13.23 6.99
CA GLU A 175 22.19 -13.43 6.65
C GLU A 175 22.46 -13.13 5.17
N ASN A 176 23.74 -13.06 4.76
CA ASN A 176 24.07 -13.09 3.33
C ASN A 176 24.07 -14.54 2.84
N ALA A 177 23.52 -14.79 1.67
CA ALA A 177 23.44 -16.14 1.11
C ALA A 177 24.83 -16.81 0.93
N GLU A 178 25.86 -16.04 0.64
CA GLU A 178 27.27 -16.48 0.50
C GLU A 178 27.91 -16.92 1.82
N ASP A 179 27.36 -16.44 2.95
CA ASP A 179 27.91 -16.75 4.28
C ASP A 179 27.20 -17.93 4.94
N VAL A 180 26.06 -18.38 4.41
CA VAL A 180 25.18 -19.38 5.06
C VAL A 180 25.91 -20.69 5.37
N GLU A 181 26.78 -21.15 4.50
CA GLU A 181 27.56 -22.40 4.71
C GLU A 181 28.67 -22.28 5.78
N ARG A 182 29.01 -21.05 6.15
CA ARG A 182 30.04 -20.74 7.14
C ARG A 182 29.48 -20.32 8.49
N LEU A 183 28.17 -20.38 8.65
CA LEU A 183 27.53 -19.97 9.90
C LEU A 183 27.95 -20.89 11.04
N PRO A 184 28.21 -20.35 12.23
CA PRO A 184 28.69 -21.12 13.38
C PRO A 184 27.59 -21.92 14.11
N TYR A 185 26.45 -22.15 13.42
CA TYR A 185 25.31 -22.88 13.95
C TYR A 185 24.61 -23.69 12.88
N THR A 186 23.82 -24.69 13.30
CA THR A 186 23.11 -25.55 12.38
C THR A 186 21.86 -24.86 11.84
N VAL A 187 21.79 -24.71 10.52
CA VAL A 187 20.63 -24.16 9.82
C VAL A 187 19.74 -25.30 9.35
N GLU A 188 18.47 -25.30 9.77
CA GLU A 188 17.49 -26.29 9.36
C GLU A 188 16.80 -25.96 8.02
N ARG A 189 16.60 -24.66 7.77
CA ARG A 189 15.96 -24.17 6.54
C ARG A 189 16.56 -22.86 6.11
N ILE A 190 16.72 -22.71 4.80
CA ILE A 190 17.21 -21.51 4.15
C ILE A 190 16.14 -21.00 3.18
N TYR A 191 15.87 -19.71 3.26
CA TYR A 191 15.02 -19.00 2.30
C TYR A 191 15.81 -17.85 1.71
N THR A 192 16.03 -17.82 0.39
CA THR A 192 16.74 -16.71 -0.25
C THR A 192 15.77 -15.65 -0.77
N LYS A 193 16.12 -14.39 -0.59
CA LYS A 193 15.31 -13.23 -0.95
C LYS A 193 15.77 -12.68 -2.30
N ASN A 194 14.91 -12.77 -3.31
CA ASN A 194 15.11 -12.19 -4.65
C ASN A 194 16.37 -12.64 -5.41
N ILE A 195 17.04 -13.68 -4.94
CA ILE A 195 18.20 -14.30 -5.59
C ILE A 195 18.05 -15.81 -5.61
N PHE A 196 18.65 -16.47 -6.58
CA PHE A 196 18.79 -17.92 -6.60
C PHE A 196 20.08 -18.31 -5.84
N TYR A 197 19.92 -19.22 -4.89
CA TYR A 197 21.04 -19.77 -4.15
C TYR A 197 21.77 -20.81 -4.99
N THR A 198 23.09 -20.73 -5.03
CA THR A 198 23.96 -21.61 -5.82
C THR A 198 24.90 -22.46 -4.96
N GLY A 199 24.74 -22.45 -3.63
CA GLY A 199 25.51 -23.27 -2.71
C GLY A 199 24.97 -24.71 -2.57
N ASP A 200 25.62 -25.51 -1.73
CA ASP A 200 25.37 -26.94 -1.58
C ASP A 200 24.18 -27.27 -0.69
N LEU A 201 23.68 -26.32 0.11
CA LEU A 201 22.55 -26.53 1.02
C LEU A 201 21.20 -26.36 0.32
N PRO A 202 20.18 -27.14 0.66
CA PRO A 202 18.85 -26.95 0.12
C PRO A 202 18.24 -25.63 0.58
N ALA A 203 17.97 -24.73 -0.37
CA ALA A 203 17.36 -23.45 -0.13
C ALA A 203 16.03 -23.28 -0.88
N ALA A 204 15.10 -22.55 -0.28
CA ALA A 204 13.84 -22.16 -0.92
C ALA A 204 13.90 -20.70 -1.36
N HIS A 205 13.62 -20.45 -2.62
CA HIS A 205 13.58 -19.09 -3.17
C HIS A 205 12.27 -18.36 -2.82
N LEU A 206 12.38 -17.10 -2.36
CA LEU A 206 11.28 -16.19 -2.08
C LEU A 206 11.39 -14.94 -2.93
N TRP A 207 10.32 -14.61 -3.63
CA TRP A 207 10.13 -13.28 -4.18
C TRP A 207 9.53 -12.37 -3.11
N LEU A 208 10.12 -11.19 -2.90
CA LEU A 208 9.63 -10.17 -1.98
C LEU A 208 9.65 -8.80 -2.64
N GLY A 209 8.61 -8.02 -2.44
CA GLY A 209 8.63 -6.60 -2.70
C GLY A 209 9.43 -5.92 -1.58
N ASP A 210 10.65 -5.53 -1.88
CA ASP A 210 11.61 -5.02 -0.89
C ASP A 210 12.33 -3.75 -1.35
N TYR A 211 11.84 -3.12 -2.41
CA TYR A 211 12.43 -1.88 -2.89
C TYR A 211 12.35 -0.78 -1.83
N SER A 212 13.50 -0.14 -1.60
CA SER A 212 13.60 1.06 -0.77
C SER A 212 14.51 2.07 -1.46
N ALA A 213 14.06 3.30 -1.55
CA ALA A 213 14.88 4.40 -2.05
C ALA A 213 16.12 4.58 -1.16
N ARG A 214 17.28 4.78 -1.78
CA ARG A 214 18.57 4.87 -1.10
C ARG A 214 19.34 6.11 -1.55
N GLU A 215 20.18 6.60 -0.65
CA GLU A 215 21.17 7.63 -0.93
C GLU A 215 22.47 7.22 -0.26
N ASP A 216 23.56 7.23 -1.00
CA ASP A 216 24.89 6.81 -0.53
C ASP A 216 24.90 5.42 0.17
N GLY A 217 24.07 4.50 -0.36
CA GLY A 217 23.92 3.14 0.16
C GLY A 217 22.95 3.00 1.34
N SER A 218 22.58 4.09 2.00
CA SER A 218 21.65 4.10 3.14
C SER A 218 20.20 4.27 2.67
N VAL A 219 19.26 3.66 3.39
CA VAL A 219 17.81 3.82 3.15
C VAL A 219 17.41 5.25 3.52
N LEU A 220 16.62 5.89 2.67
CA LEU A 220 16.15 7.25 2.92
C LEU A 220 15.13 7.29 4.08
N GLU A 221 15.37 8.16 5.03
CA GLU A 221 14.42 8.46 6.10
C GLU A 221 13.20 9.25 5.60
N MET A 222 12.11 9.19 6.37
CA MET A 222 10.84 9.83 6.02
C MET A 222 10.96 11.33 5.77
N GLU A 223 11.72 12.05 6.59
CA GLU A 223 11.95 13.50 6.41
C GLU A 223 12.62 13.79 5.07
N ARG A 224 13.66 13.00 4.72
CA ARG A 224 14.37 13.16 3.44
C ARG A 224 13.50 12.79 2.25
N LEU A 225 12.70 11.72 2.35
CA LEU A 225 11.70 11.36 1.34
C LEU A 225 10.69 12.48 1.10
N ALA A 226 10.14 13.05 2.19
CA ALA A 226 9.20 14.17 2.08
C ALA A 226 9.83 15.37 1.37
N ARG A 227 11.10 15.68 1.67
CA ARG A 227 11.84 16.80 1.04
C ARG A 227 12.17 16.57 -0.43
N ARG A 228 12.19 15.31 -0.90
CA ARG A 228 12.39 14.97 -2.32
C ARG A 228 11.14 15.15 -3.18
N SER A 229 9.99 15.40 -2.57
CA SER A 229 8.77 15.75 -3.29
C SER A 229 9.02 16.96 -4.21
N GLY A 230 8.63 16.84 -5.48
CA GLY A 230 8.91 17.87 -6.48
C GLY A 230 10.28 17.76 -7.17
N GLY A 231 11.12 16.80 -6.78
CA GLY A 231 12.49 16.55 -7.27
C GLY A 231 13.56 16.97 -6.27
N ALA A 232 14.69 16.25 -6.28
CA ALA A 232 15.76 16.40 -5.26
C ALA A 232 16.43 17.79 -5.25
N GLU A 233 16.48 18.48 -6.38
CA GLU A 233 17.16 19.76 -6.57
C GLU A 233 16.22 20.97 -6.61
N ASP A 234 14.91 20.72 -6.64
CA ASP A 234 13.92 21.80 -6.73
C ASP A 234 13.55 22.31 -5.32
N SER A 235 13.62 23.62 -5.12
CA SER A 235 13.16 24.28 -3.89
C SER A 235 11.64 24.25 -3.72
N ARG A 236 10.92 23.75 -4.71
CA ARG A 236 9.47 23.71 -4.80
C ARG A 236 8.92 22.32 -4.48
N GLY A 237 7.63 22.29 -4.21
CA GLY A 237 6.90 21.11 -3.79
C GLY A 237 6.69 21.06 -2.29
N ILE A 238 5.46 20.80 -1.86
CA ILE A 238 5.17 20.64 -0.45
C ILE A 238 5.88 19.38 0.08
N PRO A 239 6.68 19.47 1.17
CA PRO A 239 7.29 18.28 1.75
C PRO A 239 6.21 17.42 2.41
N ARG A 240 5.83 16.34 1.76
CA ARG A 240 4.83 15.38 2.26
C ARG A 240 5.26 13.96 1.92
N ILE A 241 4.90 13.05 2.81
CA ILE A 241 4.90 11.63 2.55
C ILE A 241 3.59 11.27 1.85
N GLY A 242 3.69 10.73 0.65
CA GLY A 242 2.61 10.04 0.00
C GLY A 242 2.54 8.59 0.49
N VAL A 243 1.33 8.08 0.64
CA VAL A 243 1.08 6.70 1.05
C VAL A 243 0.04 6.11 0.10
N MET A 244 0.29 4.90 -0.39
CA MET A 244 -0.64 4.14 -1.20
C MET A 244 -1.00 2.84 -0.48
N ARG A 245 -2.29 2.56 -0.39
CA ARG A 245 -2.82 1.22 -0.15
C ARG A 245 -3.70 0.81 -1.32
N ALA A 246 -3.51 -0.40 -1.79
CA ALA A 246 -4.31 -0.94 -2.88
C ALA A 246 -4.54 -2.43 -2.68
N ASP A 247 -5.66 -2.91 -3.17
CA ASP A 247 -6.04 -4.32 -3.12
C ASP A 247 -6.82 -4.72 -4.38
N VAL A 248 -6.60 -5.95 -4.85
CA VAL A 248 -7.20 -6.47 -6.07
C VAL A 248 -8.70 -6.66 -5.90
N ASP A 249 -9.45 -6.07 -6.80
CA ASP A 249 -10.91 -6.08 -6.76
C ASP A 249 -11.48 -7.47 -7.08
N ASN A 250 -12.42 -7.94 -6.25
CA ASN A 250 -13.18 -9.18 -6.46
C ASN A 250 -12.31 -10.44 -6.63
N LEU A 251 -11.13 -10.49 -6.02
CA LEU A 251 -10.22 -11.61 -6.19
C LEU A 251 -10.82 -12.95 -5.75
N GLY A 252 -11.57 -12.97 -4.63
CA GLY A 252 -12.30 -14.18 -4.21
C GLY A 252 -13.26 -14.70 -5.28
N ALA A 253 -14.01 -13.83 -5.94
CA ALA A 253 -14.89 -14.21 -7.05
C ALA A 253 -14.08 -14.70 -8.27
N ALA A 254 -12.92 -14.09 -8.56
CA ALA A 254 -12.05 -14.53 -9.63
C ALA A 254 -11.50 -15.95 -9.40
N PHE A 255 -11.18 -16.30 -8.15
CA PHE A 255 -10.76 -17.65 -7.80
C PHE A 255 -11.91 -18.68 -7.87
N LEU A 256 -13.11 -18.30 -7.43
CA LEU A 256 -14.26 -19.21 -7.37
C LEU A 256 -14.96 -19.37 -8.73
N ALA A 257 -15.12 -18.29 -9.48
CA ALA A 257 -15.94 -18.26 -10.69
C ALA A 257 -15.23 -17.63 -11.91
N GLY A 258 -13.94 -17.30 -11.82
CA GLY A 258 -13.20 -16.64 -12.89
C GLY A 258 -12.86 -17.55 -14.09
N PHE A 259 -12.97 -18.88 -13.94
CA PHE A 259 -12.73 -19.84 -15.00
C PHE A 259 -14.03 -20.45 -15.49
N PRO A 260 -14.21 -20.66 -16.81
CA PRO A 260 -15.26 -21.52 -17.31
C PRO A 260 -15.20 -22.90 -16.67
N ALA A 261 -16.36 -23.55 -16.45
CA ALA A 261 -16.46 -24.82 -15.72
C ALA A 261 -15.50 -25.92 -16.22
N ALA A 262 -15.29 -26.02 -17.54
CA ALA A 262 -14.35 -26.97 -18.14
C ALA A 262 -12.87 -26.72 -17.76
N TYR A 263 -12.56 -25.54 -17.22
CA TYR A 263 -11.19 -25.11 -16.90
C TYR A 263 -11.01 -24.75 -15.42
N ALA A 264 -12.05 -24.86 -14.61
CA ALA A 264 -12.03 -24.58 -13.18
C ALA A 264 -11.34 -25.71 -12.41
N THR A 265 -10.01 -25.77 -12.52
CA THR A 265 -9.18 -26.79 -11.86
C THR A 265 -8.31 -26.15 -10.78
N MET A 266 -7.97 -26.93 -9.75
CA MET A 266 -7.06 -26.49 -8.66
C MET A 266 -5.72 -25.97 -9.20
N THR A 267 -5.14 -26.63 -10.21
CA THR A 267 -3.88 -26.24 -10.83
C THR A 267 -3.96 -24.83 -11.45
N ARG A 268 -5.07 -24.48 -12.10
CA ARG A 268 -5.25 -23.14 -12.68
C ARG A 268 -5.45 -22.07 -11.62
N THR A 269 -6.20 -22.40 -10.57
CA THR A 269 -6.36 -21.50 -9.42
C THR A 269 -5.01 -21.23 -8.74
N ALA A 270 -4.22 -22.27 -8.51
CA ALA A 270 -2.87 -22.15 -7.97
C ALA A 270 -1.94 -21.34 -8.90
N ALA A 271 -1.99 -21.58 -10.22
CA ALA A 271 -1.22 -20.82 -11.20
C ALA A 271 -1.60 -19.34 -11.22
N LEU A 272 -2.90 -19.00 -11.17
CA LEU A 272 -3.36 -17.61 -11.07
C LEU A 272 -2.78 -16.92 -9.82
N SER A 273 -2.87 -17.58 -8.66
CA SER A 273 -2.33 -17.03 -7.40
C SER A 273 -0.82 -16.84 -7.46
N GLN A 274 -0.07 -17.82 -7.99
CA GLN A 274 1.37 -17.69 -8.16
C GLN A 274 1.74 -16.52 -9.09
N ARG A 275 1.00 -16.32 -10.18
CA ARG A 275 1.22 -15.21 -11.10
C ARG A 275 0.93 -13.86 -10.45
N LEU A 276 -0.17 -13.72 -9.70
CA LEU A 276 -0.47 -12.52 -8.93
C LEU A 276 0.62 -12.24 -7.89
N SER A 277 1.02 -13.26 -7.13
CA SER A 277 2.13 -13.14 -6.18
C SER A 277 3.43 -12.71 -6.86
N LEU A 278 3.74 -13.20 -8.06
CA LEU A 278 4.90 -12.78 -8.82
C LEU A 278 4.82 -11.31 -9.21
N PHE A 279 3.63 -10.83 -9.63
CA PHE A 279 3.43 -9.42 -9.95
C PHE A 279 3.71 -8.52 -8.75
N PHE A 280 3.05 -8.76 -7.63
CA PHE A 280 3.16 -7.93 -6.44
C PHE A 280 4.46 -8.12 -5.65
N LYS A 281 5.15 -9.25 -5.77
CA LYS A 281 6.40 -9.52 -5.04
C LYS A 281 7.67 -9.27 -5.86
N HIS A 282 7.61 -9.40 -7.18
CA HIS A 282 8.78 -9.22 -8.04
C HIS A 282 8.67 -8.00 -8.95
N TYR A 283 7.62 -7.93 -9.79
CA TYR A 283 7.51 -6.85 -10.78
C TYR A 283 7.34 -5.47 -10.15
N ILE A 284 6.75 -5.37 -8.96
CA ILE A 284 6.64 -4.10 -8.24
C ILE A 284 8.01 -3.47 -7.96
N ASN A 285 9.04 -4.26 -7.65
CA ASN A 285 10.41 -3.75 -7.46
C ASN A 285 10.95 -3.10 -8.74
N VAL A 286 10.61 -3.68 -9.90
CA VAL A 286 11.02 -3.16 -11.22
C VAL A 286 10.34 -1.83 -11.52
N LEU A 287 9.04 -1.72 -11.21
CA LEU A 287 8.28 -0.48 -11.35
C LEU A 287 8.81 0.64 -10.45
N CYS A 288 9.16 0.33 -9.20
CA CYS A 288 9.77 1.29 -8.29
C CYS A 288 11.14 1.80 -8.80
N ARG A 289 11.89 0.97 -9.55
CA ARG A 289 13.12 1.40 -10.24
C ARG A 289 12.85 2.23 -11.50
N GLY A 290 11.61 2.56 -11.80
CA GLY A 290 11.21 3.35 -12.97
C GLY A 290 11.29 2.59 -14.30
N VAL A 291 11.36 1.27 -14.25
CA VAL A 291 11.36 0.43 -15.46
C VAL A 291 9.94 -0.03 -15.73
N VAL A 292 9.32 0.51 -16.75
CA VAL A 292 8.01 0.05 -17.24
C VAL A 292 8.26 -0.90 -18.40
N SER A 293 8.04 -2.20 -18.17
CA SER A 293 8.30 -3.22 -19.19
C SER A 293 7.28 -3.15 -20.33
N GLY A 294 7.77 -3.12 -21.57
CA GLY A 294 6.98 -3.39 -22.77
C GLY A 294 6.66 -4.87 -22.91
N ILE A 295 5.67 -5.20 -23.73
CA ILE A 295 5.35 -6.57 -24.13
C ILE A 295 5.86 -6.80 -25.54
N GLY A 296 6.80 -7.75 -25.72
CA GLY A 296 7.40 -8.05 -27.04
C GLY A 296 8.16 -6.85 -27.63
N ASP A 297 8.07 -6.68 -28.94
CA ASP A 297 8.74 -5.59 -29.69
C ASP A 297 8.04 -4.22 -29.59
N GLN A 298 7.01 -4.10 -28.77
CA GLN A 298 6.35 -2.81 -28.57
C GLN A 298 7.26 -1.84 -27.81
N PRO A 299 7.22 -0.53 -28.13
CA PRO A 299 7.97 0.48 -27.40
C PRO A 299 7.66 0.41 -25.91
N LYS A 300 8.69 0.41 -25.08
CA LYS A 300 8.51 0.49 -23.64
C LYS A 300 7.77 1.79 -23.30
N PRO A 301 6.61 1.75 -22.63
CA PRO A 301 5.96 2.97 -22.21
C PRO A 301 6.90 3.73 -21.25
N ALA A 302 7.00 5.04 -21.43
CA ALA A 302 7.71 5.88 -20.48
C ALA A 302 7.00 5.83 -19.12
N PRO A 303 7.74 5.90 -18.00
CA PRO A 303 7.13 6.06 -16.68
C PRO A 303 6.24 7.31 -16.66
N PHE A 304 5.09 7.19 -16.01
CA PHE A 304 4.16 8.32 -15.91
C PHE A 304 4.81 9.48 -15.14
N SER A 305 4.64 10.69 -15.63
CA SER A 305 5.08 11.91 -14.96
C SER A 305 3.92 12.88 -14.79
N LEU A 306 3.59 13.16 -13.51
CA LEU A 306 2.48 14.02 -13.13
C LEU A 306 2.67 15.46 -13.64
N PHE A 307 3.92 15.94 -13.62
CA PHE A 307 4.26 17.30 -14.00
C PHE A 307 5.14 17.39 -15.27
N GLY A 308 5.35 16.29 -16.00
CA GLY A 308 6.16 16.25 -17.21
C GLY A 308 7.64 16.57 -16.99
N ARG A 309 8.12 16.44 -15.77
CA ARG A 309 9.53 16.63 -15.45
C ARG A 309 10.33 15.41 -15.88
N GLU A 310 11.53 15.61 -16.43
CA GLU A 310 12.49 14.52 -16.54
C GLU A 310 12.91 14.12 -15.12
N LYS A 311 12.40 12.99 -14.66
CA LYS A 311 12.76 12.42 -13.37
C LYS A 311 13.86 11.38 -13.53
N LYS A 312 14.64 11.17 -12.47
CA LYS A 312 15.45 9.97 -12.30
C LYS A 312 14.57 8.75 -12.55
N ALA A 313 15.10 7.73 -13.17
CA ALA A 313 14.34 6.53 -13.48
C ALA A 313 13.72 5.89 -12.21
N ALA A 314 14.46 5.86 -11.10
CA ALA A 314 14.01 5.28 -9.85
C ALA A 314 13.12 6.23 -9.04
N ARG A 315 12.05 5.70 -8.46
CA ARG A 315 11.09 6.40 -7.61
C ARG A 315 11.63 6.54 -6.18
N ASP A 316 11.41 7.70 -5.56
CA ASP A 316 11.72 7.93 -4.14
C ASP A 316 10.61 7.36 -3.24
N VAL A 317 10.56 6.01 -3.17
CA VAL A 317 9.51 5.27 -2.45
C VAL A 317 10.10 4.10 -1.66
N HIS A 318 9.34 3.60 -0.69
CA HIS A 318 9.58 2.34 0.02
C HIS A 318 8.38 1.42 -0.13
N ILE A 319 8.63 0.16 -0.36
CA ILE A 319 7.64 -0.90 -0.20
C ILE A 319 7.64 -1.29 1.28
N VAL A 320 6.58 -0.94 2.01
CA VAL A 320 6.39 -1.38 3.39
C VAL A 320 5.87 -2.81 3.42
N TYR A 321 4.91 -3.08 2.54
CA TYR A 321 4.34 -4.40 2.37
C TYR A 321 3.86 -4.58 0.93
N SER A 322 4.09 -5.76 0.38
CA SER A 322 3.55 -6.17 -0.92
C SER A 322 3.25 -7.67 -0.88
N GLY A 323 1.98 -8.00 -0.85
CA GLY A 323 1.46 -9.36 -0.68
C GLY A 323 1.19 -10.09 -1.98
N GLY A 324 0.16 -10.93 -1.95
CA GLY A 324 -0.34 -11.62 -3.14
C GLY A 324 -1.30 -10.79 -3.98
N ASP A 325 -1.99 -9.83 -3.36
CA ASP A 325 -3.09 -9.04 -3.93
C ASP A 325 -3.14 -7.61 -3.39
N ASP A 326 -2.50 -7.31 -2.29
CA ASP A 326 -2.50 -6.03 -1.64
C ASP A 326 -1.09 -5.42 -1.52
N VAL A 327 -1.03 -4.10 -1.47
CA VAL A 327 0.22 -3.35 -1.34
C VAL A 327 0.06 -2.18 -0.37
N PHE A 328 1.16 -1.90 0.35
CA PHE A 328 1.33 -0.70 1.15
C PHE A 328 2.68 -0.07 0.85
N LEU A 329 2.64 1.11 0.21
CA LEU A 329 3.80 1.86 -0.24
C LEU A 329 3.81 3.23 0.43
N LEU A 330 5.00 3.78 0.66
CA LEU A 330 5.17 5.17 1.07
C LEU A 330 6.37 5.80 0.35
N GLY A 331 6.38 7.13 0.22
CA GLY A 331 7.47 7.84 -0.45
C GLY A 331 7.19 9.32 -0.63
N ALA A 332 7.94 9.97 -1.51
CA ALA A 332 7.61 11.31 -1.97
C ALA A 332 6.19 11.32 -2.57
N TRP A 333 5.37 12.29 -2.20
CA TRP A 333 3.93 12.24 -2.53
C TRP A 333 3.66 12.18 -4.03
N ASP A 334 4.44 12.88 -4.84
CA ASP A 334 4.31 12.89 -6.30
C ASP A 334 4.79 11.57 -6.91
N ASP A 335 5.86 10.95 -6.39
CA ASP A 335 6.31 9.62 -6.81
C ASP A 335 5.29 8.54 -6.48
N ILE A 336 4.58 8.65 -5.36
CA ILE A 336 3.49 7.72 -5.01
C ILE A 336 2.33 7.84 -6.00
N VAL A 337 1.90 9.05 -6.37
CA VAL A 337 0.84 9.24 -7.38
C VAL A 337 1.26 8.68 -8.73
N GLU A 338 2.49 8.97 -9.16
CA GLU A 338 3.02 8.51 -10.43
C GLU A 338 3.18 6.99 -10.47
N LEU A 339 3.72 6.40 -9.40
CA LEU A 339 3.85 4.95 -9.27
C LEU A 339 2.49 4.25 -9.25
N ALA A 340 1.47 4.85 -8.63
CA ALA A 340 0.12 4.31 -8.61
C ALA A 340 -0.48 4.19 -10.04
N VAL A 341 -0.24 5.19 -10.87
CA VAL A 341 -0.64 5.15 -12.30
C VAL A 341 0.14 4.09 -13.07
N ASP A 342 1.47 4.04 -12.89
CA ASP A 342 2.32 3.03 -13.53
C ASP A 342 1.93 1.61 -13.12
N LEU A 343 1.68 1.39 -11.82
CA LEU A 343 1.25 0.11 -11.27
C LEU A 343 -0.09 -0.32 -11.85
N ARG A 344 -1.07 0.60 -11.94
CA ARG A 344 -2.37 0.33 -12.55
C ARG A 344 -2.24 -0.06 -14.02
N GLY A 345 -1.43 0.67 -14.78
CA GLY A 345 -1.16 0.38 -16.19
C GLY A 345 -0.46 -0.97 -16.38
N ALA A 346 0.56 -1.26 -15.57
CA ALA A 346 1.29 -2.52 -15.60
C ALA A 346 0.40 -3.71 -15.21
N PHE A 347 -0.42 -3.57 -14.17
CA PHE A 347 -1.36 -4.62 -13.73
C PHE A 347 -2.42 -4.92 -14.78
N SER A 348 -2.96 -3.90 -15.44
CA SER A 348 -3.89 -4.07 -16.55
C SER A 348 -3.27 -4.86 -17.70
N ARG A 349 -2.04 -4.54 -18.09
CA ARG A 349 -1.32 -5.31 -19.12
C ARG A 349 -1.05 -6.74 -18.68
N PHE A 350 -0.59 -6.93 -17.44
CA PHE A 350 -0.28 -8.26 -16.89
C PHE A 350 -1.49 -9.18 -16.83
N THR A 351 -2.66 -8.63 -16.51
CA THR A 351 -3.93 -9.37 -16.42
C THR A 351 -4.78 -9.31 -17.69
N SER A 352 -4.25 -8.72 -18.77
CA SER A 352 -5.00 -8.46 -20.01
C SER A 352 -6.33 -7.73 -19.77
N GLY A 353 -6.35 -6.81 -18.80
CA GLY A 353 -7.53 -6.03 -18.41
C GLY A 353 -8.64 -6.83 -17.72
N LYS A 354 -8.36 -8.06 -17.25
CA LYS A 354 -9.37 -8.92 -16.62
C LYS A 354 -9.50 -8.71 -15.11
N LEU A 355 -8.43 -8.28 -14.46
CA LEU A 355 -8.41 -7.93 -13.05
C LEU A 355 -8.06 -6.45 -12.87
N HIS A 356 -8.63 -5.87 -11.85
CA HIS A 356 -8.45 -4.48 -11.49
C HIS A 356 -8.10 -4.38 -10.01
N PHE A 357 -7.64 -3.22 -9.56
CA PHE A 357 -7.49 -2.93 -8.14
C PHE A 357 -8.02 -1.54 -7.82
N SER A 358 -8.48 -1.38 -6.59
CA SER A 358 -8.84 -0.09 -6.03
C SER A 358 -7.77 0.39 -5.06
N ALA A 359 -7.53 1.70 -5.01
CA ALA A 359 -6.46 2.29 -4.22
C ALA A 359 -6.89 3.53 -3.43
N GLY A 360 -6.32 3.71 -2.26
CA GLY A 360 -6.29 4.95 -1.49
C GLY A 360 -4.92 5.61 -1.60
N LEU A 361 -4.88 6.92 -1.81
CA LEU A 361 -3.67 7.74 -1.82
C LEU A 361 -3.78 8.83 -0.76
N GLY A 362 -3.05 8.69 0.35
CA GLY A 362 -3.00 9.64 1.46
C GLY A 362 -1.73 10.48 1.42
N PHE A 363 -1.80 11.73 1.92
CA PHE A 363 -0.65 12.63 1.98
C PHE A 363 -0.48 13.17 3.40
N PHE A 364 0.70 12.98 3.98
CA PHE A 364 0.96 13.18 5.41
C PHE A 364 2.22 14.02 5.64
N LYS A 365 2.34 14.59 6.85
CA LYS A 365 3.61 15.14 7.32
C LYS A 365 4.58 13.98 7.62
N ASP A 366 5.86 14.26 7.52
CA ASP A 366 6.95 13.32 7.77
C ASP A 366 6.94 12.68 9.17
N LYS A 367 6.45 13.42 10.18
CA LYS A 367 6.32 12.97 11.57
C LYS A 367 5.00 12.24 11.90
N CYS A 368 4.14 12.00 10.92
CA CYS A 368 2.92 11.24 11.16
C CYS A 368 3.26 9.77 11.42
N PRO A 369 2.72 9.12 12.47
CA PRO A 369 2.97 7.70 12.70
C PRO A 369 2.50 6.83 11.54
N ILE A 370 3.29 5.81 11.16
CA ILE A 370 2.97 4.89 10.04
C ILE A 370 1.62 4.19 10.26
N ALA A 371 1.30 3.79 11.49
CA ALA A 371 0.02 3.17 11.82
C ALA A 371 -1.17 4.08 11.48
N GLU A 372 -1.06 5.38 11.75
CA GLU A 372 -2.10 6.36 11.42
C GLU A 372 -2.18 6.61 9.91
N MET A 373 -1.02 6.68 9.24
CA MET A 373 -0.97 6.73 7.77
C MET A 373 -1.68 5.53 7.15
N ALA A 374 -1.37 4.32 7.63
CA ALA A 374 -1.97 3.07 7.15
C ALA A 374 -3.49 3.04 7.37
N ARG A 375 -3.95 3.45 8.57
CA ARG A 375 -5.38 3.50 8.92
C ARG A 375 -6.14 4.45 7.99
N ARG A 376 -5.69 5.69 7.88
CA ARG A 376 -6.36 6.72 7.04
C ARG A 376 -6.32 6.38 5.55
N THR A 377 -5.21 5.84 5.08
CA THR A 377 -5.12 5.43 3.67
C THR A 377 -6.00 4.21 3.40
N GLY A 378 -6.18 3.31 4.38
CA GLY A 378 -7.16 2.20 4.31
C GLY A 378 -8.61 2.70 4.23
N GLU A 379 -8.95 3.79 4.89
CA GLU A 379 -10.28 4.43 4.76
C GLU A 379 -10.49 4.99 3.34
N LEU A 380 -9.45 5.57 2.72
CA LEU A 380 -9.50 5.99 1.31
C LEU A 380 -9.67 4.79 0.36
N GLU A 381 -8.92 3.71 0.59
CA GLU A 381 -9.05 2.47 -0.19
C GLU A 381 -10.49 1.92 -0.11
N SER A 382 -11.07 1.85 1.08
CA SER A 382 -12.45 1.42 1.28
C SER A 382 -13.44 2.28 0.49
N ARG A 383 -13.26 3.60 0.47
CA ARG A 383 -14.08 4.51 -0.33
C ARG A 383 -13.92 4.30 -1.83
N ALA A 384 -12.70 4.03 -2.30
CA ALA A 384 -12.49 3.68 -3.69
C ALA A 384 -13.25 2.41 -4.07
N LYS A 385 -13.30 1.40 -3.18
CA LYS A 385 -14.06 0.15 -3.35
C LYS A 385 -15.56 0.34 -3.28
N ASP A 386 -16.04 1.30 -2.48
CA ASP A 386 -17.46 1.60 -2.27
C ASP A 386 -18.06 2.52 -3.36
N ARG A 387 -17.23 2.97 -4.32
CA ARG A 387 -17.72 3.77 -5.43
C ARG A 387 -18.84 3.03 -6.17
N ARG A 388 -19.90 3.76 -6.49
CA ARG A 388 -21.07 3.23 -7.20
C ARG A 388 -21.29 3.94 -8.53
N ASP A 389 -21.89 3.24 -9.48
CA ASP A 389 -22.38 3.84 -10.73
C ASP A 389 -23.72 4.57 -10.49
N VAL A 390 -24.26 5.13 -11.57
CA VAL A 390 -25.55 5.83 -11.57
C VAL A 390 -26.74 4.94 -11.19
N ASP A 391 -26.59 3.62 -11.35
CA ASP A 391 -27.60 2.62 -11.00
C ASP A 391 -27.39 2.10 -9.56
N GLY A 392 -26.45 2.65 -8.80
CA GLY A 392 -26.13 2.24 -7.44
C GLY A 392 -25.33 0.94 -7.32
N ARG A 393 -24.83 0.38 -8.44
CA ARG A 393 -24.00 -0.85 -8.44
C ARG A 393 -22.56 -0.53 -8.06
N PRO A 394 -21.88 -1.40 -7.30
CA PRO A 394 -20.48 -1.22 -6.98
C PRO A 394 -19.62 -1.13 -8.25
N LYS A 395 -18.91 -0.01 -8.41
CA LYS A 395 -18.00 0.25 -9.52
C LYS A 395 -16.60 0.41 -8.99
N LYS A 396 -15.96 -0.70 -8.72
CA LYS A 396 -14.56 -0.77 -8.29
C LYS A 396 -13.63 -0.24 -9.40
N ASP A 397 -12.39 -0.61 -9.45
CA ASP A 397 -11.38 -0.06 -10.38
C ASP A 397 -11.21 1.45 -10.19
N SER A 398 -10.99 1.85 -8.94
CA SER A 398 -11.11 3.24 -8.52
C SER A 398 -9.93 3.68 -7.66
N VAL A 399 -9.73 5.00 -7.59
CA VAL A 399 -8.74 5.64 -6.73
C VAL A 399 -9.39 6.75 -5.91
N ALA A 400 -9.01 6.84 -4.63
CA ALA A 400 -9.43 7.91 -3.74
C ALA A 400 -8.21 8.69 -3.22
N LEU A 401 -8.29 10.02 -3.20
CA LEU A 401 -7.20 10.91 -2.82
C LEU A 401 -7.63 11.98 -1.79
N PHE A 402 -6.67 12.56 -1.11
CA PHE A 402 -6.78 13.78 -0.28
C PHE A 402 -7.56 13.73 1.04
N GLY A 403 -8.21 12.68 1.43
CA GLY A 403 -9.03 12.69 2.64
C GLY A 403 -8.34 13.07 3.97
N ALA A 404 -7.01 13.18 4.02
CA ALA A 404 -6.24 13.22 5.28
C ALA A 404 -5.59 14.56 5.66
N VAL A 405 -5.74 15.62 4.88
CA VAL A 405 -4.78 16.75 4.93
C VAL A 405 -5.11 17.84 5.95
N MET A 406 -6.25 17.81 6.64
CA MET A 406 -6.61 18.90 7.54
C MET A 406 -6.59 18.50 9.01
N GLU A 407 -5.52 18.90 9.72
CA GLU A 407 -5.46 18.85 11.17
C GLU A 407 -6.62 19.64 11.79
N GLY A 408 -7.32 19.07 12.76
CA GLY A 408 -8.36 19.74 13.55
C GLY A 408 -9.79 19.56 13.06
N ARG A 409 -10.05 18.77 12.01
CA ARG A 409 -11.41 18.46 11.53
C ARG A 409 -11.88 17.08 11.93
N SER A 410 -13.21 16.92 12.04
CA SER A 410 -13.83 15.67 12.44
C SER A 410 -13.65 14.55 11.40
N ARG A 411 -13.88 13.30 11.81
CA ARG A 411 -13.86 12.13 10.92
C ARG A 411 -14.86 12.28 9.76
N ALA A 412 -16.02 12.89 10.01
CA ALA A 412 -17.04 13.17 9.00
C ALA A 412 -16.52 14.12 7.90
N ASP A 413 -15.79 15.18 8.28
CA ASP A 413 -15.19 16.12 7.32
C ASP A 413 -14.13 15.47 6.43
N PHE A 414 -13.38 14.49 6.98
CA PHE A 414 -12.43 13.69 6.21
C PHE A 414 -13.15 12.85 5.17
N GLU A 415 -14.22 12.23 5.57
CA GLU A 415 -15.01 11.35 4.74
C GLU A 415 -15.69 12.09 3.57
N GLU A 416 -16.19 13.27 3.78
CA GLU A 416 -16.87 14.08 2.77
C GLU A 416 -15.90 14.66 1.72
N ARG A 417 -14.61 14.83 2.05
CA ARG A 417 -13.61 15.48 1.17
C ARG A 417 -12.74 14.55 0.34
N ALA A 418 -12.85 13.25 0.53
CA ALA A 418 -12.13 12.30 -0.29
C ALA A 418 -12.57 12.43 -1.76
N GLN A 419 -11.58 12.66 -2.64
CA GLN A 419 -11.81 12.73 -4.08
C GLN A 419 -11.72 11.31 -4.65
N VAL A 420 -12.86 10.76 -5.09
CA VAL A 420 -12.97 9.38 -5.59
C VAL A 420 -13.24 9.37 -7.09
N TYR A 421 -12.41 8.65 -7.85
CA TYR A 421 -12.50 8.51 -9.31
C TYR A 421 -12.35 7.06 -9.74
N GLY A 422 -12.95 6.68 -10.87
CA GLY A 422 -12.45 5.55 -11.62
C GLY A 422 -11.03 5.84 -12.16
N TRP A 423 -10.17 4.83 -12.28
CA TRP A 423 -8.81 5.04 -12.78
C TRP A 423 -8.77 5.75 -14.14
N GLY A 424 -9.68 5.39 -15.07
CA GLY A 424 -9.79 6.08 -16.36
C GLY A 424 -10.15 7.57 -16.22
N GLU A 425 -11.06 7.89 -15.32
CA GLU A 425 -11.47 9.28 -15.02
C GLU A 425 -10.32 10.08 -14.39
N PHE A 426 -9.57 9.46 -13.48
CA PHE A 426 -8.40 10.10 -12.88
C PHE A 426 -7.30 10.35 -13.91
N MET A 427 -6.94 9.32 -14.68
CA MET A 427 -5.82 9.41 -15.63
C MET A 427 -6.14 10.36 -16.79
N GLN A 428 -7.34 10.29 -17.36
CA GLN A 428 -7.74 11.11 -18.50
C GLN A 428 -8.30 12.47 -18.08
N GLY A 429 -9.28 12.47 -17.17
CA GLY A 429 -9.99 13.67 -16.77
C GLY A 429 -9.17 14.58 -15.84
N VAL A 430 -8.58 14.04 -14.78
CA VAL A 430 -7.77 14.84 -13.84
C VAL A 430 -6.38 15.10 -14.40
N CYS A 431 -5.62 14.06 -14.73
CA CYS A 431 -4.22 14.21 -15.11
C CYS A 431 -4.06 14.66 -16.58
N GLY A 432 -4.74 13.99 -17.51
CA GLY A 432 -4.57 14.21 -18.95
C GLY A 432 -5.22 15.49 -19.47
N GLU A 433 -6.35 15.90 -18.89
CA GLU A 433 -7.08 17.10 -19.37
C GLU A 433 -6.83 18.31 -18.45
N LYS A 434 -7.25 18.24 -17.16
CA LYS A 434 -7.23 19.42 -16.28
C LYS A 434 -5.82 19.77 -15.82
N LEU A 435 -5.04 18.80 -15.36
CA LEU A 435 -3.69 19.05 -14.89
C LEU A 435 -2.75 19.45 -16.05
N ALA A 436 -2.86 18.77 -17.19
CA ALA A 436 -2.09 19.13 -18.39
C ALA A 436 -2.41 20.57 -18.83
N PHE A 437 -3.69 20.93 -18.91
CA PHE A 437 -4.13 22.28 -19.24
C PHE A 437 -3.59 23.33 -18.26
N LEU A 438 -3.64 23.06 -16.96
CA LEU A 438 -3.12 23.99 -15.94
C LEU A 438 -1.60 24.16 -16.07
N ARG A 439 -0.86 23.08 -16.38
CA ARG A 439 0.59 23.14 -16.59
C ARG A 439 0.97 23.98 -17.80
N GLU A 440 0.22 23.90 -18.88
CA GLU A 440 0.44 24.68 -20.10
C GLU A 440 0.14 26.16 -19.91
N ASN A 441 -0.80 26.50 -19.02
CA ASN A 441 -1.35 27.83 -18.89
C ASN A 441 -1.01 28.53 -17.55
N CYS A 442 -0.35 27.83 -16.63
CA CYS A 442 0.11 28.38 -15.35
C CYS A 442 1.64 28.34 -15.31
N THR A 443 2.30 29.48 -15.25
CA THR A 443 3.75 29.56 -15.03
C THR A 443 4.02 30.07 -13.63
N PHE A 444 4.89 29.36 -12.90
CA PHE A 444 5.21 29.67 -11.52
C PHE A 444 6.69 30.04 -11.32
N ASP A 445 7.47 30.12 -12.40
CA ASP A 445 8.94 30.13 -12.37
C ASP A 445 9.58 31.51 -12.28
N GLY A 446 8.77 32.57 -12.20
CA GLY A 446 9.33 33.94 -12.15
C GLY A 446 10.19 34.34 -13.36
N THR A 447 10.45 33.41 -14.26
CA THR A 447 11.08 33.69 -15.56
C THR A 447 10.01 34.28 -16.46
N SER A 448 10.04 35.60 -16.56
CA SER A 448 9.08 36.39 -17.28
C SER A 448 9.18 36.20 -18.78
N ASP A 449 8.69 35.10 -19.29
CA ASP A 449 8.14 35.11 -20.63
C ASP A 449 6.70 35.63 -20.49
N THR A 450 6.55 36.94 -20.65
CA THR A 450 5.31 37.71 -20.40
C THR A 450 4.11 37.22 -21.23
N ALA A 451 4.35 36.33 -22.20
CA ALA A 451 3.31 35.72 -23.02
C ALA A 451 2.63 34.48 -22.39
N ARG A 452 3.23 33.85 -21.35
CA ARG A 452 2.73 32.61 -20.74
C ARG A 452 2.16 32.74 -19.33
N MET A 453 2.26 33.88 -18.65
CA MET A 453 1.82 34.06 -17.27
C MET A 453 0.34 34.38 -17.17
N LEU A 454 -0.54 33.40 -17.45
CA LEU A 454 -1.98 33.62 -17.51
C LEU A 454 -2.68 33.36 -16.18
N LEU A 455 -2.14 32.48 -15.32
CA LEU A 455 -2.67 32.22 -13.97
C LEU A 455 -1.53 32.16 -12.96
N GLY A 456 -1.41 33.16 -12.10
CA GLY A 456 -0.40 33.18 -11.03
C GLY A 456 -0.81 32.35 -9.80
N LYS A 457 0.15 32.10 -8.88
CA LYS A 457 -0.03 31.31 -7.64
C LYS A 457 -1.28 31.73 -6.86
N SER A 458 -1.50 33.03 -6.64
CA SER A 458 -2.66 33.55 -5.91
C SER A 458 -3.99 33.25 -6.60
N ALA A 459 -4.01 33.21 -7.93
CA ALA A 459 -5.19 32.87 -8.71
C ALA A 459 -5.60 31.42 -8.51
N VAL A 460 -4.64 30.50 -8.55
CA VAL A 460 -4.88 29.07 -8.34
C VAL A 460 -5.48 28.79 -6.95
N TYR A 461 -4.94 29.39 -5.89
CA TYR A 461 -5.51 29.29 -4.54
C TYR A 461 -6.93 29.85 -4.45
N ARG A 462 -7.19 30.99 -5.11
CA ARG A 462 -8.51 31.60 -5.11
C ARG A 462 -9.54 30.76 -5.85
N LEU A 463 -9.16 30.19 -7.01
CA LEU A 463 -10.04 29.30 -7.78
C LEU A 463 -10.36 28.04 -6.96
N LEU A 464 -9.38 27.42 -6.32
CA LEU A 464 -9.63 26.23 -5.49
C LEU A 464 -10.64 26.52 -4.37
N ARG A 465 -10.47 27.64 -3.63
CA ARG A 465 -11.43 28.02 -2.59
C ARG A 465 -12.86 28.20 -3.10
N LEU A 466 -13.03 28.71 -4.32
CA LEU A 466 -14.34 28.88 -4.93
C LEU A 466 -14.97 27.56 -5.37
N LEU A 467 -14.15 26.57 -5.72
CA LEU A 467 -14.63 25.22 -6.08
C LEU A 467 -15.03 24.40 -4.85
N GLU A 468 -14.42 24.65 -3.70
CA GLU A 468 -14.67 23.94 -2.44
C GLU A 468 -15.77 24.57 -1.58
N ALA A 469 -16.26 25.76 -1.92
CA ALA A 469 -17.25 26.47 -1.12
C ALA A 469 -18.67 26.02 -1.48
N ASP A 470 -19.54 25.87 -0.45
CA ASP A 470 -20.93 25.52 -0.60
C ASP A 470 -21.78 26.69 -1.18
N GLY A 471 -22.87 26.38 -1.89
CA GLY A 471 -23.79 27.37 -2.44
C GLY A 471 -23.66 27.62 -3.95
N ALA A 472 -24.20 26.72 -4.78
CA ALA A 472 -23.92 26.62 -6.21
C ALA A 472 -24.10 27.92 -7.05
N SER A 473 -25.17 28.70 -6.86
CA SER A 473 -25.46 29.85 -7.73
C SER A 473 -24.62 31.09 -7.39
N VAL A 474 -24.41 31.38 -6.10
CA VAL A 474 -23.58 32.50 -5.64
C VAL A 474 -22.12 32.25 -5.96
N GLN A 475 -21.69 31.02 -5.84
CA GLN A 475 -20.29 30.64 -6.13
C GLN A 475 -19.99 30.69 -7.63
N LEU A 476 -20.94 30.33 -8.50
CA LEU A 476 -20.80 30.51 -9.95
C LEU A 476 -20.55 31.99 -10.31
N ALA A 477 -21.35 32.90 -9.74
CA ALA A 477 -21.20 34.34 -9.97
C ALA A 477 -19.81 34.83 -9.47
N ARG A 478 -19.39 34.40 -8.28
CA ARG A 478 -18.06 34.73 -7.72
C ARG A 478 -16.92 34.17 -8.56
N PHE A 479 -17.07 32.96 -9.08
CA PHE A 479 -16.10 32.32 -9.96
C PHE A 479 -15.97 33.09 -11.28
N ALA A 480 -17.09 33.40 -11.93
CA ALA A 480 -17.13 34.20 -13.16
C ALA A 480 -16.53 35.60 -12.95
N TYR A 481 -16.90 36.28 -11.83
CA TYR A 481 -16.34 37.58 -11.48
C TYR A 481 -14.83 37.51 -11.23
N THR A 482 -14.35 36.48 -10.55
CA THR A 482 -12.93 36.30 -10.29
C THR A 482 -12.16 36.12 -11.59
N LEU A 483 -12.67 35.30 -12.51
CA LEU A 483 -12.07 35.16 -13.84
C LEU A 483 -12.11 36.48 -14.63
N ALA A 484 -13.19 37.24 -14.57
CA ALA A 484 -13.27 38.54 -15.25
C ALA A 484 -12.23 39.54 -14.71
N ARG A 485 -12.01 39.57 -13.39
CA ARG A 485 -10.98 40.46 -12.76
C ARG A 485 -9.53 40.07 -13.07
N MET A 486 -9.30 38.86 -13.51
CA MET A 486 -7.96 38.38 -13.91
C MET A 486 -7.67 38.65 -15.39
N ASP A 487 -8.60 39.23 -16.14
CA ASP A 487 -8.41 39.61 -17.54
C ASP A 487 -7.23 40.59 -17.67
N PRO A 488 -6.22 40.28 -18.50
CA PRO A 488 -5.03 41.11 -18.65
C PRO A 488 -5.29 42.45 -19.38
N GLY A 489 -6.54 42.69 -19.81
CA GLY A 489 -6.97 43.91 -20.48
C GLY A 489 -6.77 43.92 -22.01
N ALA A 490 -7.45 44.89 -22.65
CA ALA A 490 -7.59 44.91 -24.12
C ALA A 490 -6.28 45.06 -24.89
N LYS A 491 -5.25 45.66 -24.30
CA LYS A 491 -3.95 45.93 -24.92
C LYS A 491 -2.91 44.82 -24.66
N SER A 492 -3.26 43.80 -23.89
CA SER A 492 -2.29 42.75 -23.56
C SER A 492 -2.17 41.73 -24.71
N PRO A 493 -0.96 41.30 -25.07
CA PRO A 493 -0.75 40.22 -26.03
C PRO A 493 -1.31 38.87 -25.55
N ALA A 494 -1.54 38.73 -24.25
CA ALA A 494 -2.10 37.53 -23.63
C ALA A 494 -3.63 37.47 -23.66
N LYS A 495 -4.34 38.47 -24.16
CA LYS A 495 -5.80 38.59 -24.08
C LYS A 495 -6.55 37.41 -24.70
N GLU A 496 -6.16 37.01 -25.92
CA GLU A 496 -6.82 35.89 -26.61
C GLU A 496 -6.55 34.56 -25.93
N ALA A 497 -5.33 34.33 -25.47
CA ALA A 497 -4.99 33.14 -24.71
C ALA A 497 -5.77 33.08 -23.39
N TYR A 498 -5.85 34.22 -22.69
CA TYR A 498 -6.64 34.31 -21.46
C TYR A 498 -8.15 34.08 -21.70
N ALA A 499 -8.70 34.58 -22.78
CA ALA A 499 -10.11 34.37 -23.14
C ALA A 499 -10.42 32.86 -23.30
N ARG A 500 -9.53 32.10 -23.96
CA ARG A 500 -9.66 30.63 -24.07
C ARG A 500 -9.62 29.95 -22.71
N ILE A 501 -8.68 30.32 -21.86
CA ILE A 501 -8.56 29.77 -20.49
C ILE A 501 -9.82 30.06 -19.70
N ARG A 502 -10.30 31.29 -19.71
CA ARG A 502 -11.52 31.70 -19.01
C ARG A 502 -12.73 30.88 -19.45
N THR A 503 -12.92 30.72 -20.74
CA THR A 503 -14.01 29.92 -21.31
C THR A 503 -13.94 28.48 -20.85
N GLN A 504 -12.77 27.86 -20.95
CA GLN A 504 -12.56 26.47 -20.55
C GLN A 504 -12.78 26.22 -19.05
N LEU A 505 -12.25 27.09 -18.20
CA LEU A 505 -12.46 26.97 -16.74
C LEU A 505 -13.94 27.18 -16.37
N TYR A 506 -14.63 28.10 -17.06
CA TYR A 506 -16.05 28.33 -16.84
C TYR A 506 -16.91 27.14 -17.28
N GLU A 507 -16.61 26.51 -18.41
CA GLU A 507 -17.27 25.28 -18.87
C GLU A 507 -17.09 24.14 -17.88
N TRP A 508 -15.88 23.93 -17.37
CA TRP A 508 -15.63 22.90 -16.36
C TRP A 508 -16.33 23.18 -15.04
N TYR A 509 -16.46 24.45 -14.67
CA TYR A 509 -17.16 24.81 -13.43
C TYR A 509 -18.66 24.43 -13.47
N ARG A 510 -19.30 24.53 -14.62
CA ARG A 510 -20.74 24.24 -14.80
C ARG A 510 -21.07 22.75 -14.69
N ASP A 511 -20.16 21.90 -15.00
CA ASP A 511 -20.29 20.44 -14.91
C ASP A 511 -19.75 19.96 -13.56
N ILE A 512 -20.58 19.25 -12.79
CA ILE A 512 -20.24 18.80 -11.43
C ILE A 512 -18.99 17.90 -11.43
N GLU A 513 -18.93 16.94 -12.36
CA GLU A 513 -17.80 15.99 -12.44
C GLU A 513 -16.51 16.69 -12.89
N LYS A 514 -16.58 17.54 -13.91
CA LYS A 514 -15.43 18.31 -14.38
C LYS A 514 -14.96 19.32 -13.34
N ARG A 515 -15.87 19.92 -12.58
CA ARG A 515 -15.56 20.81 -11.46
C ARG A 515 -14.78 20.08 -10.36
N ARG A 516 -15.22 18.86 -10.00
CA ARG A 516 -14.51 18.00 -9.03
C ARG A 516 -13.12 17.63 -9.53
N GLN A 517 -12.97 17.23 -10.80
CA GLN A 517 -11.69 16.93 -11.43
C GLN A 517 -10.76 18.17 -11.46
N LEU A 518 -11.31 19.35 -11.75
CA LEU A 518 -10.56 20.62 -11.72
C LEU A 518 -10.07 20.94 -10.31
N SER A 519 -10.89 20.75 -9.27
CA SER A 519 -10.49 20.94 -7.87
C SER A 519 -9.28 20.07 -7.53
N THR A 520 -9.32 18.79 -7.88
CA THR A 520 -8.19 17.85 -7.64
C THR A 520 -6.93 18.28 -8.41
N ALA A 521 -7.07 18.66 -9.68
CA ALA A 521 -5.94 19.14 -10.49
C ALA A 521 -5.30 20.41 -9.89
N LEU A 522 -6.11 21.36 -9.40
CA LEU A 522 -5.63 22.57 -8.71
C LEU A 522 -4.92 22.22 -7.39
N GLN A 523 -5.41 21.27 -6.62
CA GLN A 523 -4.74 20.79 -5.40
C GLN A 523 -3.37 20.19 -5.72
N LEU A 524 -3.27 19.35 -6.75
CA LEU A 524 -1.99 18.77 -7.21
C LEU A 524 -1.00 19.87 -7.66
N ILE A 525 -1.47 20.88 -8.40
CA ILE A 525 -0.65 22.04 -8.79
C ILE A 525 -0.17 22.80 -7.54
N ILE A 526 -1.05 23.11 -6.60
CA ILE A 526 -0.68 23.78 -5.35
C ILE A 526 0.41 23.01 -4.62
N TYR A 527 0.29 21.68 -4.56
CA TYR A 527 1.31 20.84 -3.93
C TYR A 527 2.67 20.93 -4.64
N SER A 528 2.67 21.08 -5.98
CA SER A 528 3.90 21.15 -6.76
C SER A 528 4.59 22.53 -6.72
N ILE A 529 3.83 23.62 -6.56
CA ILE A 529 4.36 25.00 -6.65
C ILE A 529 4.71 25.62 -5.31
N ARG A 530 4.34 25.00 -4.19
CA ARG A 530 4.61 25.54 -2.85
C ARG A 530 6.11 25.49 -2.55
N GLU A 531 6.66 26.58 -2.04
CA GLU A 531 8.07 26.65 -1.66
C GLU A 531 8.36 25.83 -0.40
N LYS A 532 9.48 25.10 -0.37
CA LYS A 532 9.85 24.19 0.75
C LYS A 532 10.15 24.91 2.09
N GLY A 533 10.16 26.24 2.15
CA GLY A 533 10.37 27.04 3.35
C GLY A 533 9.12 27.76 3.89
N GLU A 534 8.02 27.76 3.17
CA GLU A 534 6.78 28.43 3.61
C GLU A 534 6.14 27.62 4.75
N ARG A 535 6.08 28.24 5.98
CA ARG A 535 5.34 27.66 7.11
C ARG A 535 3.88 27.44 6.69
N SER A 536 3.34 26.28 6.98
CA SER A 536 1.92 25.99 6.83
C SER A 536 1.14 26.76 7.88
N ASN A 537 0.80 28.03 7.60
CA ASN A 537 -0.22 28.72 8.34
C ASN A 537 -1.58 28.36 7.72
N GLY A 538 -2.37 27.54 8.40
CA GLY A 538 -3.73 27.17 8.06
C GLY A 538 -3.98 25.69 7.98
#